data_ff991d6d04298835ab2b5b0b42e4071f
#
_entry.id   ff991d6d04298835ab2b5b0b42e4071f
#
_cell.length_a   1.000
_cell.length_b   1.000
_cell.length_c   1.000
_cell.angle_alpha   90.00
_cell.angle_beta   90.00
_cell.angle_gamma   90.00
#
_symmetry.space_group_name_H-M   'P 1'
#
loop_
_entity.id
_entity.type
_entity.pdbx_description
1 polymer ?
#
loop_
_entity_poly.entity_id
_entity_poly.type
_entity_poly.pdbx_seq_one_letter_code
_entity_poly.pdbx_strand_id
1 'polypeptide(L)'
;MRKYKGYKEHLIEKLRDSEYASAYLNACLENSFETKNMGIFQLAVRDVVEAHGGMTEISSKMEVSRESFYRSLSQKGKARFSTLVNAIKACGLELEFHPA
;
A
#
# COMPACT_ATOMS: atom_id res chain seq x y z
N MET A 1 -17.64 -11.17 -12.63
CA MET A 1 -17.60 -9.74 -12.42
C MET A 1 -17.81 -9.38 -10.98
N ARG A 2 -18.95 -9.77 -10.42
CA ARG A 2 -19.24 -9.47 -9.03
C ARG A 2 -18.22 -10.06 -8.07
N LYS A 3 -17.70 -11.25 -8.40
CA LYS A 3 -16.72 -11.89 -7.55
C LYS A 3 -15.48 -11.03 -7.37
N TYR A 4 -14.97 -10.46 -8.47
CA TYR A 4 -13.77 -9.66 -8.39
C TYR A 4 -14.01 -8.37 -7.64
N LYS A 5 -15.15 -7.74 -7.92
CA LYS A 5 -15.50 -6.53 -7.23
C LYS A 5 -15.68 -6.79 -5.74
N GLY A 6 -16.37 -7.90 -5.40
CA GLY A 6 -16.57 -8.28 -4.02
C GLY A 6 -15.26 -8.64 -3.34
N TYR A 7 -14.35 -9.27 -4.07
CA TYR A 7 -13.06 -9.64 -3.52
C TYR A 7 -12.25 -8.39 -3.13
N LYS A 8 -12.20 -7.40 -4.01
CA LYS A 8 -11.48 -6.17 -3.73
C LYS A 8 -12.06 -5.44 -2.54
N GLU A 9 -13.39 -5.31 -2.51
CA GLU A 9 -14.05 -4.65 -1.40
C GLU A 9 -13.79 -5.38 -0.09
N HIS A 10 -13.80 -6.69 -0.14
CA HIS A 10 -13.57 -7.51 1.03
C HIS A 10 -12.14 -7.35 1.53
N LEU A 11 -11.19 -7.29 0.61
CA LEU A 11 -9.78 -7.08 0.96
C LEU A 11 -9.59 -5.72 1.62
N ILE A 12 -10.16 -4.66 1.03
CA ILE A 12 -10.03 -3.31 1.59
C ILE A 12 -10.61 -3.28 3.00
N GLU A 13 -11.72 -3.95 3.21
CA GLU A 13 -12.34 -4.01 4.52
C GLU A 13 -11.43 -4.66 5.54
N LYS A 14 -10.79 -5.78 5.17
CA LYS A 14 -9.85 -6.45 6.05
C LYS A 14 -8.62 -5.61 6.34
N LEU A 15 -8.16 -4.88 5.34
CA LEU A 15 -6.96 -4.07 5.49
C LEU A 15 -7.14 -2.88 6.43
N ARG A 16 -8.38 -2.59 6.83
CA ARG A 16 -8.61 -1.54 7.83
C ARG A 16 -8.05 -1.95 9.19
N ASP A 17 -7.91 -3.24 9.41
CA ASP A 17 -7.26 -3.75 10.60
C ASP A 17 -5.75 -3.63 10.41
N SER A 18 -5.10 -2.87 11.28
CA SER A 18 -3.68 -2.58 11.15
C SER A 18 -2.81 -3.83 11.20
N GLU A 19 -3.18 -4.81 12.01
CA GLU A 19 -2.42 -6.05 12.07
C GLU A 19 -2.52 -6.83 10.77
N TYR A 20 -3.72 -6.88 10.21
CA TYR A 20 -3.91 -7.55 8.93
C TYR A 20 -3.14 -6.82 7.83
N ALA A 21 -3.18 -5.48 7.85
CA ALA A 21 -2.47 -4.69 6.85
C ALA A 21 -0.96 -4.93 6.95
N SER A 22 -0.43 -5.01 8.16
CA SER A 22 0.99 -5.28 8.36
C SER A 22 1.39 -6.63 7.79
N ALA A 23 0.61 -7.66 8.08
CA ALA A 23 0.89 -9.01 7.58
C ALA A 23 0.79 -9.03 6.05
N TYR A 24 -0.19 -8.34 5.51
CA TYR A 24 -0.39 -8.28 4.06
C TYR A 24 0.79 -7.62 3.37
N LEU A 25 1.25 -6.49 3.90
CA LEU A 25 2.39 -5.78 3.33
C LEU A 25 3.66 -6.63 3.40
N ASN A 26 3.88 -7.31 4.52
CA ASN A 26 5.04 -8.18 4.65
C ASN A 26 5.01 -9.32 3.64
N ALA A 27 3.85 -9.95 3.47
CA ALA A 27 3.71 -11.04 2.52
C ALA A 27 3.94 -10.57 1.08
N CYS A 28 3.40 -9.41 0.74
CA CYS A 28 3.55 -8.86 -0.60
C CYS A 28 4.99 -8.43 -0.86
N LEU A 29 5.67 -7.94 0.17
CA LEU A 29 7.06 -7.55 0.03
C LEU A 29 7.93 -8.77 -0.26
N GLU A 30 7.72 -9.86 0.48
CA GLU A 30 8.44 -11.10 0.23
C GLU A 30 8.18 -11.63 -1.17
N ASN A 31 6.91 -11.60 -1.59
CA ASN A 31 6.53 -12.04 -2.91
C ASN A 31 7.20 -11.20 -3.99
N SER A 32 7.32 -9.89 -3.73
CA SER A 32 7.99 -8.98 -4.66
C SER A 32 9.45 -9.38 -4.88
N PHE A 33 10.14 -9.73 -3.81
CA PHE A 33 11.53 -10.14 -3.92
C PHE A 33 11.66 -11.49 -4.62
N GLU A 34 10.79 -12.44 -4.30
CA GLU A 34 10.84 -13.77 -4.91
C GLU A 34 10.60 -13.71 -6.41
N THR A 35 9.67 -12.88 -6.83
CA THR A 35 9.31 -12.79 -8.25
C THR A 35 10.05 -11.68 -8.98
N LYS A 36 10.86 -10.91 -8.24
CA LYS A 36 11.60 -9.77 -8.78
C LYS A 36 10.66 -8.74 -9.40
N ASN A 37 9.53 -8.54 -8.75
CA ASN A 37 8.52 -7.60 -9.24
C ASN A 37 8.05 -6.72 -8.09
N MET A 38 8.71 -5.57 -7.90
CA MET A 38 8.38 -4.65 -6.81
C MET A 38 7.02 -3.98 -7.00
N GLY A 39 6.44 -4.11 -8.19
CA GLY A 39 5.09 -3.61 -8.42
C GLY A 39 4.07 -4.28 -7.53
N ILE A 40 4.32 -5.53 -7.11
CA ILE A 40 3.41 -6.24 -6.22
C ILE A 40 3.31 -5.50 -4.88
N PHE A 41 4.44 -5.11 -4.32
CA PHE A 41 4.47 -4.37 -3.05
C PHE A 41 3.86 -2.98 -3.22
N GLN A 42 4.16 -2.33 -4.34
CA GLN A 42 3.62 -0.99 -4.60
C GLN A 42 2.10 -1.01 -4.65
N LEU A 43 1.51 -2.01 -5.31
CA LEU A 43 0.06 -2.12 -5.36
C LEU A 43 -0.53 -2.47 -4.00
N ALA A 44 0.22 -3.25 -3.20
CA ALA A 44 -0.24 -3.56 -1.85
C ALA A 44 -0.30 -2.30 -0.99
N VAL A 45 0.70 -1.41 -1.12
CA VAL A 45 0.68 -0.13 -0.41
C VAL A 45 -0.53 0.68 -0.84
N ARG A 46 -0.84 0.67 -2.13
CA ARG A 46 -2.01 1.38 -2.63
C ARG A 46 -3.30 0.86 -2.00
N ASP A 47 -3.43 -0.45 -1.88
CA ASP A 47 -4.61 -1.04 -1.26
C ASP A 47 -4.73 -0.63 0.20
N VAL A 48 -3.61 -0.59 0.92
CA VAL A 48 -3.61 -0.17 2.33
C VAL A 48 -3.99 1.31 2.44
N VAL A 49 -3.49 2.15 1.52
CA VAL A 49 -3.87 3.56 1.49
C VAL A 49 -5.38 3.69 1.31
N GLU A 50 -5.96 2.93 0.40
CA GLU A 50 -7.40 2.97 0.17
C GLU A 50 -8.17 2.58 1.43
N ALA A 51 -7.64 1.62 2.17
CA ALA A 51 -8.31 1.14 3.39
C ALA A 51 -8.20 2.13 4.55
N HIS A 52 -7.17 2.96 4.57
CA HIS A 52 -6.88 3.83 5.71
C HIS A 52 -7.16 5.30 5.46
N GLY A 53 -8.09 5.60 4.59
CA GLY A 53 -8.54 6.97 4.37
C GLY A 53 -8.59 7.38 2.91
N GLY A 54 -7.93 6.64 2.04
CA GLY A 54 -7.95 6.93 0.63
C GLY A 54 -6.86 7.89 0.18
N MET A 55 -6.77 8.05 -1.12
CA MET A 55 -5.70 8.84 -1.72
C MET A 55 -5.71 10.29 -1.27
N THR A 56 -6.91 10.88 -1.17
CA THR A 56 -7.02 12.28 -0.80
C THR A 56 -6.52 12.52 0.61
N GLU A 57 -6.98 11.72 1.55
CA GLU A 57 -6.61 11.92 2.94
C GLU A 57 -5.13 11.61 3.18
N ILE A 58 -4.64 10.51 2.61
CA ILE A 58 -3.25 10.11 2.85
C ILE A 58 -2.28 11.08 2.16
N SER A 59 -2.58 11.51 0.94
CA SER A 59 -1.71 12.48 0.27
C SER A 59 -1.67 13.79 1.05
N SER A 60 -2.79 14.19 1.65
CA SER A 60 -2.84 15.38 2.48
C SER A 60 -1.92 15.23 3.69
N LYS A 61 -1.95 14.09 4.34
CA LYS A 61 -1.07 13.82 5.48
C LYS A 61 0.41 13.83 5.08
N MET A 62 0.69 13.40 3.85
CA MET A 62 2.05 13.38 3.34
C MET A 62 2.49 14.73 2.79
N GLU A 63 1.55 15.67 2.67
CA GLU A 63 1.81 17.00 2.11
C GLU A 63 2.30 16.93 0.68
N VAL A 64 1.68 16.05 -0.10
CA VAL A 64 1.97 15.93 -1.53
C VAL A 64 0.65 16.03 -2.29
N SER A 65 0.73 16.30 -3.59
CA SER A 65 -0.48 16.40 -4.38
C SER A 65 -1.09 15.01 -4.57
N ARG A 66 -2.42 14.98 -4.56
CA ARG A 66 -3.16 13.73 -4.75
C ARG A 66 -2.83 13.09 -6.10
N GLU A 67 -2.74 13.93 -7.13
CA GLU A 67 -2.47 13.42 -8.47
C GLU A 67 -1.10 12.80 -8.60
N SER A 68 -0.10 13.47 -8.03
CA SER A 68 1.27 12.98 -8.06
C SER A 68 1.37 11.65 -7.30
N PHE A 69 0.73 11.60 -6.13
CA PHE A 69 0.74 10.41 -5.30
C PHE A 69 0.06 9.24 -6.01
N TYR A 70 -1.13 9.50 -6.56
CA TYR A 70 -1.87 8.47 -7.28
C TYR A 70 -1.06 7.92 -8.44
N ARG A 71 -0.43 8.82 -9.18
CA ARG A 71 0.37 8.42 -10.34
C ARG A 71 1.55 7.55 -9.93
N SER A 72 2.20 7.91 -8.82
CA SER A 72 3.36 7.16 -8.37
C SER A 72 2.99 5.76 -7.91
N LEU A 73 1.78 5.56 -7.40
CA LEU A 73 1.31 4.25 -6.95
C LEU A 73 0.57 3.48 -8.04
N SER A 74 0.44 4.05 -9.24
CA SER A 74 -0.24 3.36 -10.31
C SER A 74 0.63 2.22 -10.82
N GLN A 75 0.01 1.33 -11.60
CA GLN A 75 0.69 0.15 -12.10
C GLN A 75 1.94 0.48 -12.90
N LYS A 76 1.91 1.58 -13.63
CA LYS A 76 3.03 2.00 -14.47
C LYS A 76 4.00 2.92 -13.72
N GLY A 77 3.60 3.40 -12.57
CA GLY A 77 4.45 4.27 -11.80
C GLY A 77 5.54 3.49 -11.10
N LYS A 78 6.63 4.18 -10.78
CA LYS A 78 7.70 3.60 -9.99
C LYS A 78 7.89 4.49 -8.79
N ALA A 79 7.17 4.18 -7.74
CA ALA A 79 7.22 4.98 -6.54
C ALA A 79 8.60 4.91 -5.92
N ARG A 80 9.10 6.05 -5.46
CA ARG A 80 10.34 6.09 -4.71
C ARG A 80 10.14 5.39 -3.38
N PHE A 81 11.23 4.84 -2.88
CA PHE A 81 11.19 4.18 -1.58
C PHE A 81 10.64 5.14 -0.51
N SER A 82 11.08 6.38 -0.53
CA SER A 82 10.61 7.38 0.43
C SER A 82 9.10 7.59 0.33
N THR A 83 8.56 7.57 -0.88
CA THR A 83 7.11 7.71 -1.06
C THR A 83 6.38 6.54 -0.42
N LEU A 84 6.88 5.33 -0.63
CA LEU A 84 6.24 4.15 -0.05
C LEU A 84 6.32 4.17 1.46
N VAL A 85 7.48 4.52 2.01
CA VAL A 85 7.65 4.60 3.46
C VAL A 85 6.72 5.66 4.05
N ASN A 86 6.66 6.84 3.44
CA ASN A 86 5.82 7.91 3.95
C ASN A 86 4.36 7.55 3.88
N ALA A 87 3.94 6.85 2.82
CA ALA A 87 2.55 6.41 2.69
C ALA A 87 2.21 5.42 3.80
N ILE A 88 3.10 4.46 4.05
CA ILE A 88 2.89 3.45 5.10
C ILE A 88 2.78 4.13 6.46
N LYS A 89 3.66 5.09 6.74
CA LYS A 89 3.61 5.81 8.01
C LYS A 89 2.34 6.64 8.14
N ALA A 90 1.91 7.25 7.05
CA ALA A 90 0.67 8.03 7.07
C ALA A 90 -0.54 7.15 7.34
N CYS A 91 -0.44 5.86 7.03
CA CYS A 91 -1.50 4.90 7.33
C CYS A 91 -1.41 4.39 8.77
N GLY A 92 -0.47 4.89 9.56
CA GLY A 92 -0.36 4.49 10.96
C GLY A 92 0.48 3.25 11.19
N LEU A 93 1.29 2.87 10.21
CA LEU A 93 2.13 1.68 10.32
C LEU A 93 3.60 2.09 10.38
N GLU A 94 4.44 1.18 10.82
CA GLU A 94 5.87 1.42 10.94
C GLU A 94 6.65 0.34 10.20
N LEU A 95 7.81 0.73 9.69
CA LEU A 95 8.73 -0.23 9.12
C LEU A 95 9.75 -0.62 10.20
N GLU A 96 10.10 -1.88 10.21
CA GLU A 96 10.97 -2.42 11.23
C GLU A 96 11.81 -3.55 10.64
N PHE A 97 13.06 -3.61 11.06
CA PHE A 97 13.96 -4.68 10.62
C PHE A 97 14.24 -5.61 11.78
N HIS A 98 14.41 -6.89 11.47
CA HIS A 98 14.74 -7.90 12.47
C HIS A 98 15.98 -8.66 11.99
N PRO A 99 16.83 -9.09 12.93
CA PRO A 99 17.97 -9.93 12.54
C PRO A 99 17.48 -11.19 11.84
N ALA A 100 18.24 -11.65 10.87
CA ALA A 100 17.85 -12.81 10.07
C ALA A 100 17.99 -14.14 10.88
#